data_6ea61236a811445ef10d37b531de2350
#
_entry.id   6ea61236a811445ef10d37b531de2350
#
_cell.length_a   1.000
_cell.length_b   1.000
_cell.length_c   1.000
_cell.angle_alpha   90.00
_cell.angle_beta   90.00
_cell.angle_gamma   90.00
#
_symmetry.space_group_name_H-M   'P 1'
#
loop_
_entity.id
_entity.type
_entity.pdbx_description
1 polymer ?
#
loop_
_entity_poly.entity_id
_entity_poly.type
_entity_poly.pdbx_seq_one_letter_code
_entity_poly.pdbx_strand_id
1 'polypeptide(L)' 'MNTQNDNRGQIRSNVPVGTTVDVVLKKDQRTTNLTRGVVQRILTNSAVHHRGIKVMLEDGQVGRVQAIISK' A
#
# COMPACT_ATOMS: atom_id res chain seq x y z
N MET A 1 15.27 15.39 -6.00
CA MET A 1 14.83 15.01 -5.93
C MET A 1 14.30 14.51 -5.48
N ASN A 2 13.92 14.35 -5.54
CA ASN A 2 13.29 13.84 -5.22
C ASN A 2 12.69 13.29 -4.72
N THR A 3 12.42 13.17 -4.66
CA THR A 3 11.78 12.63 -4.24
C THR A 3 11.08 12.15 -3.78
N GLN A 4 10.79 11.99 -3.70
CA GLN A 4 10.11 11.50 -3.33
C GLN A 4 9.22 11.04 -2.90
N ASN A 5 8.87 11.25 -2.65
CA ASN A 5 8.10 10.78 -2.15
C ASN A 5 7.02 10.49 -2.33
N ASP A 6 6.63 11.15 -1.57
CA ASP A 6 6.35 10.14 -2.52
C ASP A 6 4.92 9.65 -2.45
N ASN A 7 4.10 9.89 -3.49
CA ASN A 7 2.67 9.64 -3.50
C ASN A 7 2.27 8.32 -4.16
N ARG A 8 3.23 7.48 -4.51
CA ARG A 8 2.89 6.31 -5.32
C ARG A 8 1.93 5.34 -4.61
N GLY A 9 2.10 5.18 -3.30
CA GLY A 9 1.20 4.33 -2.53
C GLY A 9 -0.18 4.93 -2.31
N GLN A 10 -0.37 6.19 -2.64
CA GLN A 10 -1.64 6.89 -2.51
C GLN A 10 -2.46 6.86 -3.78
N ILE A 11 -1.89 6.42 -4.89
CA ILE A 11 -2.55 6.42 -6.19
C ILE A 11 -2.85 4.99 -6.58
N ARG A 12 -4.14 4.69 -6.75
CA ARG A 12 -4.61 3.33 -7.00
C ARG A 12 -3.98 2.71 -8.23
N SER A 13 -3.79 3.48 -9.29
CA SER A 13 -3.24 2.95 -10.54
C SER A 13 -1.77 2.52 -10.41
N ASN A 14 -1.08 2.96 -9.35
CA ASN A 14 0.30 2.56 -9.11
C ASN A 14 0.41 1.28 -8.29
N VAL A 15 -0.72 0.72 -7.86
CA VAL A 15 -0.75 -0.44 -6.96
C VAL A 15 -1.59 -1.56 -7.58
N PRO A 16 -1.21 -2.08 -8.76
CA PRO A 16 -1.99 -3.17 -9.35
C PRO A 16 -1.82 -4.46 -8.56
N VAL A 17 -2.78 -5.36 -8.74
CA VAL A 17 -2.69 -6.70 -8.17
C VAL A 17 -1.41 -7.37 -8.65
N GLY A 18 -0.68 -8.02 -7.74
CA GLY A 18 0.58 -8.65 -8.04
C GLY A 18 1.80 -7.82 -7.70
N THR A 19 1.58 -6.57 -7.26
CA THR A 19 2.68 -5.68 -6.89
C THR A 19 3.15 -5.99 -5.48
N THR A 20 4.47 -5.97 -5.27
CA THR A 20 5.03 -6.09 -3.93
C THR A 20 5.07 -4.70 -3.29
N VAL A 21 4.50 -4.60 -2.10
CA VAL A 21 4.36 -3.32 -1.41
C VAL A 21 4.70 -3.48 0.07
N ASP A 22 4.98 -2.35 0.71
CA ASP A 22 5.01 -2.25 2.17
C ASP A 22 3.74 -1.55 2.61
N VAL A 23 3.04 -2.14 3.56
CA VAL A 23 1.79 -1.59 4.06
C VAL A 23 1.86 -1.41 5.58
N VAL A 24 1.04 -0.47 6.07
CA VAL A 24 0.80 -0.33 7.50
C VAL A 24 -0.50 -1.07 7.81
N LEU A 25 -0.42 -2.10 8.64
CA LEU A 25 -1.60 -2.82 9.08
C LEU A 25 -2.39 -1.96 10.06
N LYS A 26 -3.67 -2.25 10.20
CA LYS A 26 -4.52 -1.49 11.13
C LYS A 26 -3.93 -1.47 12.54
N LYS A 27 -3.41 -2.59 12.99
CA LYS A 27 -2.83 -2.71 14.33
C LYS A 27 -1.53 -1.92 14.49
N ASP A 28 -0.88 -1.58 13.37
CA ASP A 28 0.45 -0.95 13.39
C ASP A 28 0.41 0.53 13.06
N GLN A 29 -0.77 1.12 12.95
CA GLN A 29 -0.87 2.53 12.54
C GLN A 29 -0.18 3.49 13.50
N ARG A 30 -0.03 3.10 14.75
CA ARG A 30 0.63 3.95 15.75
C ARG A 30 2.15 3.77 15.76
N THR A 31 2.64 2.66 15.25
CA THR A 31 4.06 2.30 15.42
C THR A 31 4.86 2.43 14.16
N THR A 32 4.23 2.72 13.04
CA THR A 32 4.87 2.82 11.73
C THR A 32 5.59 1.55 11.28
N ASN A 33 5.30 0.42 11.92
CA ASN A 33 5.81 -0.86 11.44
C ASN A 33 5.23 -1.16 10.07
N LEU A 34 6.07 -1.65 9.18
CA LEU A 34 5.64 -1.97 7.83
C LEU A 34 5.64 -3.48 7.61
N THR A 35 4.65 -3.95 6.87
CA THR A 35 4.53 -5.35 6.48
C THR A 35 4.66 -5.43 4.97
N ARG A 36 5.60 -6.22 4.50
CA ARG A 36 5.80 -6.41 3.06
C ARG A 36 4.99 -7.59 2.57
N GLY A 37 4.35 -7.42 1.42
CA GLY A 37 3.60 -8.49 0.81
C GLY A 37 3.19 -8.15 -0.60
N VAL A 38 2.51 -9.09 -1.24
CA VAL A 38 2.04 -8.95 -2.62
C VAL A 38 0.55 -8.65 -2.60
N VAL A 39 0.14 -7.65 -3.36
CA VAL A 39 -1.25 -7.23 -3.42
C VAL A 39 -2.08 -8.32 -4.08
N GLN A 40 -3.10 -8.81 -3.38
CA GLN A 40 -4.07 -9.72 -3.93
C GLN A 40 -5.32 -8.98 -4.42
N ARG A 41 -5.73 -7.94 -3.69
CA ARG A 41 -6.96 -7.21 -3.99
C ARG A 41 -6.83 -5.78 -3.54
N ILE A 42 -7.36 -4.85 -4.33
CA ILE A 42 -7.42 -3.44 -3.96
C ILE A 42 -8.79 -3.17 -3.34
N LEU A 43 -8.80 -2.64 -2.13
CA LEU A 43 -10.03 -2.40 -1.38
C LEU A 43 -10.48 -0.95 -1.42
N THR A 44 -9.60 -0.02 -1.83
CA THR A 44 -9.96 1.39 -1.97
C THR A 44 -10.63 1.61 -3.32
N ASN A 45 -11.81 2.21 -3.30
CA ASN A 45 -12.55 2.50 -4.53
C ASN A 45 -12.10 3.81 -5.18
N SER A 46 -11.55 4.72 -4.40
CA SER A 46 -11.10 6.02 -4.92
C SER A 46 -9.79 5.85 -5.69
N ALA A 47 -9.58 6.72 -6.67
CA ALA A 47 -8.33 6.71 -7.43
C ALA A 47 -7.15 7.13 -6.57
N VAL A 48 -7.39 7.95 -5.55
CA VAL A 48 -6.35 8.50 -4.68
C VAL A 48 -6.82 8.44 -3.24
N HIS A 49 -5.91 8.12 -2.33
CA HIS A 49 -6.19 8.18 -0.90
C HIS A 49 -4.93 8.66 -0.18
N HIS A 50 -5.04 9.77 0.56
CA HIS A 50 -3.85 10.42 1.14
C HIS A 50 -3.14 9.58 2.20
N ARG A 51 -3.83 8.61 2.81
CA ARG A 51 -3.21 7.69 3.78
C ARG A 51 -2.64 6.44 3.15
N GLY A 52 -2.77 6.30 1.83
CA GLY A 52 -2.36 5.12 1.11
C GLY A 52 -3.55 4.29 0.70
N ILE A 53 -3.40 3.61 -0.42
CA ILE A 53 -4.43 2.72 -0.95
C ILE A 53 -4.55 1.51 -0.03
N LYS A 54 -5.77 1.17 0.36
CA LYS A 54 -6.03 0.01 1.19
C LYS A 54 -6.07 -1.22 0.32
N VAL A 55 -5.28 -2.22 0.68
CA VAL A 55 -5.18 -3.45 -0.10
C VAL A 55 -5.23 -4.65 0.83
N MET A 56 -5.57 -5.81 0.26
CA MET A 56 -5.40 -7.09 0.92
C MET A 56 -4.23 -7.80 0.27
N LEU A 57 -3.32 -8.29 1.09
CA LEU A 57 -2.17 -9.03 0.63
C LEU A 57 -2.55 -10.49 0.39
N GLU A 58 -1.68 -11.21 -0.31
CA GLU A 58 -1.95 -12.62 -0.64
C GLU A 58 -2.09 -13.52 0.58
N ASP A 59 -1.50 -13.11 1.71
CA ASP A 59 -1.62 -13.87 2.96
C ASP A 59 -2.87 -13.48 3.77
N GLY A 60 -3.72 -12.61 3.23
CA GLY A 60 -4.96 -12.21 3.88
C GLY A 60 -4.86 -10.98 4.75
N GLN A 61 -3.69 -10.44 4.96
CA GLN A 61 -3.54 -9.23 5.77
C GLN A 61 -4.01 -8.00 4.98
N VAL A 62 -4.59 -7.04 5.70
CA VAL A 62 -5.12 -5.82 5.11
C VAL A 62 -4.37 -4.63 5.68
N GLY A 63 -3.94 -3.73 4.80
CA GLY A 63 -3.24 -2.53 5.24
C GLY A 63 -3.25 -1.46 4.16
N ARG A 64 -2.65 -0.32 4.49
CA ARG A 64 -2.53 0.79 3.56
C ARG A 64 -1.12 0.87 3.02
N VAL A 65 -1.00 0.99 1.71
CA VAL A 65 0.29 1.00 1.04
C VAL A 65 1.07 2.25 1.41
N GLN A 66 2.31 2.05 1.85
CA GLN A 66 3.21 3.14 2.19
C GLN A 66 4.36 3.24 1.19
N ALA A 67 4.75 2.13 0.60
CA ALA A 67 5.82 2.10 -0.39
C ALA A 67 5.55 1.01 -1.40
N ILE A 68 5.96 1.25 -2.63
CA ILE A 68 5.88 0.27 -3.71
C ILE A 68 7.28 -0.28 -3.93
N ILE A 69 7.43 -1.58 -3.76
CA ILE A 69 8.75 -2.21 -3.81
C ILE A 69 9.07 -2.69 -5.23
N SER A 70 8.12 -3.39 -5.84
CA SER A 70 8.28 -3.84 -7.22
C SER A 70 6.93 -4.12 -7.82
N LYS A 71 6.89 -4.08 -9.13
CA LYS A 71 5.64 -4.36 -9.85
C LYS A 71 5.64 -5.76 -10.42
#